data_77604bfe9f3c408ffd7f03f628911760
#
_entry.id   77604bfe9f3c408ffd7f03f628911760
#
_cell.length_a   1.000
_cell.length_b   1.000
_cell.length_c   1.000
_cell.angle_alpha   90.00
_cell.angle_beta   90.00
_cell.angle_gamma   90.00
#
_symmetry.space_group_name_H-M   'P 1'
#
loop_
_entity.id
_entity.type
_entity.pdbx_description
1 polymer ?
#
loop_
_entity_poly.entity_id
_entity_poly.type
_entity_poly.pdbx_seq_one_letter_code
_entity_poly.pdbx_strand_id
1 'polypeptide(L)'
;MSKLLKLGNSIFFLFGSLWLYFSVYFLFQYLNIDYTNLTNGWASLLLGIALGIFLLFHFKEKAGLWGSKLASWLNRHKGIVFFVMLGFQLFVTLTSVRLASSDSTIVYMMATNKEFALTNDYISINPNNFLLVIWMKINHLIFGTNTILALALWNIFFLDASICFLYQTNKAFLKKGIADISFFLLVLILGFSSQYIYIYSDPIALFFLSLSLYLFGFAIKKNLDWKFFLGSGFVFSIANGFRPTVLIFAIAGLIVMANHLFFKKRAMNLKKLLQSSIVFLLAFFSLTFLQDYTLNHQNIVKYEENKSRTLLYYIDLGLTYTGNNHAEIPEEVRLAEGKDRSKSALRDISKRLKDYQYSSFVGHVFYKYYWMTGEGMFGWYQERILREDSHLDSPWLKWFQGWNISKYVRSFIYVEGQHYFYYASLIQIFWILISLGIFVYPFYYREKNYQLWMQIGVFGALLFLLIFEAGRSRYLIQFLPAILTVSACGLYGLWTSLHTLTKGVVNDDTKTIHNRTLLQ
;
A
#
# COMPACT_ATOMS: atom_id res chain seq x y z
N MET A 1 -28.72 0.49 12.26
CA MET A 1 -27.38 0.03 11.85
C MET A 1 -27.32 -0.68 10.50
N SER A 2 -28.23 -1.60 10.17
CA SER A 2 -28.24 -2.27 8.86
C SER A 2 -28.32 -1.30 7.66
N LYS A 3 -29.08 -0.20 7.75
CA LYS A 3 -29.17 0.84 6.71
C LYS A 3 -27.84 1.59 6.52
N LEU A 4 -27.15 1.95 7.62
CA LEU A 4 -25.86 2.64 7.57
C LEU A 4 -24.75 1.75 6.97
N LEU A 5 -24.72 0.46 7.34
CA LEU A 5 -23.79 -0.50 6.74
C LEU A 5 -24.06 -0.74 5.25
N LYS A 6 -25.34 -0.79 4.85
CA LYS A 6 -25.71 -0.90 3.43
C LYS A 6 -25.26 0.35 2.66
N LEU A 7 -25.50 1.55 3.20
CA LEU A 7 -25.01 2.80 2.59
C LEU A 7 -23.48 2.80 2.49
N GLY A 8 -22.77 2.42 3.56
CA GLY A 8 -21.31 2.30 3.55
C GLY A 8 -20.79 1.33 2.50
N ASN A 9 -21.45 0.18 2.34
CA ASN A 9 -21.10 -0.79 1.29
C ASN A 9 -21.41 -0.27 -0.11
N SER A 10 -22.48 0.51 -0.32
CA SER A 10 -22.79 1.13 -1.61
C SER A 10 -21.75 2.19 -1.97
N ILE A 11 -21.32 3.02 -1.02
CA ILE A 11 -20.24 3.98 -1.22
C ILE A 11 -18.92 3.25 -1.51
N PHE A 12 -18.63 2.20 -0.77
CA PHE A 12 -17.43 1.38 -1.00
C PHE A 12 -17.43 0.72 -2.38
N PHE A 13 -18.59 0.27 -2.84
CA PHE A 13 -18.78 -0.26 -4.19
C PHE A 13 -18.46 0.79 -5.26
N LEU A 14 -18.94 2.03 -5.09
CA LEU A 14 -18.65 3.13 -6.02
C LEU A 14 -17.14 3.39 -6.10
N PHE A 15 -16.45 3.50 -4.95
CA PHE A 15 -14.99 3.67 -4.91
C PHE A 15 -14.27 2.47 -5.55
N GLY A 16 -14.69 1.25 -5.27
CA GLY A 16 -14.12 0.04 -5.87
C GLY A 16 -14.31 -0.03 -7.38
N SER A 17 -15.46 0.45 -7.90
CA SER A 17 -15.75 0.54 -9.34
C SER A 17 -14.81 1.51 -10.03
N LEU A 18 -14.62 2.70 -9.46
CA LEU A 18 -13.69 3.71 -9.99
C LEU A 18 -12.24 3.21 -9.92
N TRP A 19 -11.87 2.54 -8.82
CA TRP A 19 -10.54 1.96 -8.68
C TRP A 19 -10.25 0.94 -9.78
N LEU A 20 -11.17 0.00 -9.99
CA LEU A 20 -11.03 -1.01 -11.05
C LEU A 20 -10.94 -0.34 -12.43
N TYR A 21 -11.82 0.63 -12.71
CA TYR A 21 -11.81 1.38 -13.96
C TYR A 21 -10.46 2.06 -14.20
N PHE A 22 -9.94 2.79 -13.22
CA PHE A 22 -8.65 3.48 -13.35
C PHE A 22 -7.45 2.53 -13.43
N SER A 23 -7.51 1.38 -12.73
CA SER A 23 -6.45 0.37 -12.83
C SER A 23 -6.39 -0.25 -14.23
N VAL A 24 -7.56 -0.52 -14.85
CA VAL A 24 -7.63 -1.01 -16.24
C VAL A 24 -7.19 0.07 -17.22
N TYR A 25 -7.66 1.31 -17.02
CA TYR A 25 -7.25 2.46 -17.84
C TYR A 25 -5.72 2.66 -17.83
N PHE A 26 -5.08 2.52 -16.66
CA PHE A 26 -3.63 2.65 -16.53
C PHE A 26 -2.85 1.55 -17.26
N LEU A 27 -3.39 0.32 -17.33
CA LEU A 27 -2.79 -0.74 -18.14
C LEU A 27 -2.72 -0.34 -19.62
N PHE A 28 -3.76 0.32 -20.13
CA PHE A 28 -3.76 0.77 -21.52
C PHE A 28 -2.69 1.83 -21.79
N GLN A 29 -2.41 2.70 -20.81
CA GLN A 29 -1.29 3.64 -20.92
C GLN A 29 0.06 2.92 -21.02
N TYR A 30 0.28 1.87 -20.22
CA TYR A 30 1.49 1.06 -20.30
C TYR A 30 1.62 0.32 -21.64
N LEU A 31 0.51 -0.14 -22.20
CA LEU A 31 0.48 -0.80 -23.50
C LEU A 31 0.50 0.19 -24.69
N ASN A 32 0.56 1.49 -24.40
CA ASN A 32 0.52 2.57 -25.40
C ASN A 32 -0.68 2.44 -26.37
N ILE A 33 -1.82 2.03 -25.85
CA ILE A 33 -3.06 1.91 -26.62
C ILE A 33 -3.72 3.28 -26.68
N ASP A 34 -3.73 3.90 -27.87
CA ASP A 34 -4.36 5.19 -28.09
C ASP A 34 -5.88 5.04 -28.16
N TYR A 35 -6.60 5.64 -27.21
CA TYR A 35 -8.07 5.62 -27.15
C TYR A 35 -8.72 6.48 -28.22
N THR A 36 -7.99 7.45 -28.76
CA THR A 36 -8.49 8.33 -29.81
C THR A 36 -8.47 7.66 -31.17
N ASN A 37 -7.63 6.63 -31.34
CA ASN A 37 -7.51 5.88 -32.59
C ASN A 37 -8.28 4.54 -32.47
N LEU A 38 -9.60 4.61 -32.69
CA LEU A 38 -10.54 3.49 -32.59
C LEU A 38 -10.19 2.26 -33.46
N THR A 39 -9.31 2.41 -34.46
CA THR A 39 -9.18 1.40 -35.53
C THR A 39 -8.26 0.23 -35.17
N ASN A 40 -7.15 0.39 -34.50
CA ASN A 40 -6.20 -0.71 -34.28
C ASN A 40 -6.04 -1.17 -32.82
N GLY A 41 -5.94 -0.27 -31.86
CA GLY A 41 -5.74 -0.62 -30.44
C GLY A 41 -6.99 -1.23 -29.80
N TRP A 42 -8.15 -0.61 -30.00
CA TRP A 42 -9.43 -1.10 -29.48
C TRP A 42 -9.88 -2.41 -30.13
N ALA A 43 -9.70 -2.53 -31.44
CA ALA A 43 -10.04 -3.77 -32.16
C ALA A 43 -9.18 -4.94 -31.64
N SER A 44 -7.88 -4.74 -31.46
CA SER A 44 -6.98 -5.77 -30.91
C SER A 44 -7.32 -6.13 -29.48
N LEU A 45 -7.68 -5.15 -28.64
CA LEU A 45 -8.10 -5.39 -27.27
C LEU A 45 -9.43 -6.15 -27.20
N LEU A 46 -10.45 -5.68 -27.93
CA LEU A 46 -11.76 -6.34 -27.98
C LEU A 46 -11.63 -7.75 -28.51
N LEU A 47 -10.81 -7.96 -29.55
CA LEU A 47 -10.50 -9.28 -30.07
C LEU A 47 -9.79 -10.15 -29.03
N GLY A 48 -8.81 -9.60 -28.31
CA GLY A 48 -8.11 -10.30 -27.22
C GLY A 48 -9.04 -10.68 -26.07
N ILE A 49 -9.92 -9.77 -25.66
CA ILE A 49 -10.96 -10.03 -24.65
C ILE A 49 -11.94 -11.08 -25.14
N ALA A 50 -12.46 -10.94 -26.36
CA ALA A 50 -13.39 -11.90 -26.95
C ALA A 50 -12.77 -13.29 -27.08
N LEU A 51 -11.50 -13.37 -27.54
CA LEU A 51 -10.75 -14.60 -27.62
C LEU A 51 -10.51 -15.20 -26.22
N GLY A 52 -10.14 -14.38 -25.23
CA GLY A 52 -9.97 -14.81 -23.84
C GLY A 52 -11.26 -15.36 -23.25
N ILE A 53 -12.38 -14.68 -23.44
CA ILE A 53 -13.72 -15.14 -23.04
C ILE A 53 -14.07 -16.46 -23.76
N PHE A 54 -13.87 -16.53 -25.07
CA PHE A 54 -14.13 -17.73 -25.85
C PHE A 54 -13.29 -18.92 -25.36
N LEU A 55 -12.00 -18.73 -25.12
CA LEU A 55 -11.11 -19.77 -24.60
C LEU A 55 -11.52 -20.20 -23.18
N LEU A 56 -11.90 -19.26 -22.31
CA LEU A 56 -12.40 -19.57 -20.97
C LEU A 56 -13.71 -20.38 -21.03
N PHE A 57 -14.63 -20.04 -21.92
CA PHE A 57 -15.88 -20.79 -22.10
C PHE A 57 -15.64 -22.16 -22.73
N HIS A 58 -14.80 -22.22 -23.77
CA HIS A 58 -14.53 -23.48 -24.49
C HIS A 58 -13.70 -24.46 -23.63
N PHE A 59 -12.75 -23.94 -22.88
CA PHE A 59 -11.87 -24.76 -22.01
C PHE A 59 -12.22 -24.66 -20.52
N LYS A 60 -13.43 -24.19 -20.15
CA LYS A 60 -13.83 -23.92 -18.75
C LYS A 60 -13.53 -25.08 -17.79
N GLU A 61 -13.76 -26.34 -18.20
CA GLU A 61 -13.50 -27.50 -17.37
C GLU A 61 -11.99 -27.76 -17.21
N LYS A 62 -11.24 -27.71 -18.32
CA LYS A 62 -9.79 -27.89 -18.31
C LYS A 62 -9.11 -26.73 -17.56
N ALA A 63 -9.52 -25.49 -17.82
CA ALA A 63 -9.02 -24.30 -17.12
C ALA A 63 -9.34 -24.36 -15.62
N GLY A 64 -10.54 -24.79 -15.24
CA GLY A 64 -10.92 -25.02 -13.85
C GLY A 64 -10.10 -26.11 -13.15
N LEU A 65 -9.86 -27.23 -13.84
CA LEU A 65 -9.01 -28.31 -13.36
C LEU A 65 -7.54 -27.88 -13.21
N TRP A 66 -6.97 -27.23 -14.21
CA TRP A 66 -5.60 -26.72 -14.16
C TRP A 66 -5.45 -25.62 -13.10
N GLY A 67 -6.40 -24.70 -13.03
CA GLY A 67 -6.42 -23.64 -12.02
C GLY A 67 -6.50 -24.20 -10.60
N SER A 68 -7.35 -25.22 -10.36
CA SER A 68 -7.46 -25.85 -9.04
C SER A 68 -6.20 -26.66 -8.67
N LYS A 69 -5.59 -27.36 -9.64
CA LYS A 69 -4.31 -28.06 -9.42
C LYS A 69 -3.18 -27.08 -9.12
N LEU A 70 -3.07 -25.99 -9.88
CA LEU A 70 -2.08 -24.95 -9.66
C LEU A 70 -2.28 -24.26 -8.29
N ALA A 71 -3.51 -23.88 -7.94
CA ALA A 71 -3.81 -23.29 -6.65
C ALA A 71 -3.49 -24.26 -5.49
N SER A 72 -3.80 -25.54 -5.65
CA SER A 72 -3.45 -26.58 -4.67
C SER A 72 -1.94 -26.74 -4.54
N TRP A 73 -1.21 -26.77 -5.66
CA TRP A 73 0.25 -26.87 -5.68
C TRP A 73 0.89 -25.65 -5.02
N LEU A 74 0.50 -24.44 -5.42
CA LEU A 74 0.98 -23.18 -4.81
C LEU A 74 0.73 -23.15 -3.31
N ASN A 75 -0.49 -23.53 -2.88
CA ASN A 75 -0.84 -23.58 -1.46
C ASN A 75 -0.01 -24.58 -0.66
N ARG A 76 0.38 -25.69 -1.28
CA ARG A 76 1.25 -26.69 -0.65
C ARG A 76 2.69 -26.24 -0.59
N HIS A 77 3.14 -25.43 -1.56
CA HIS A 77 4.55 -25.06 -1.76
C HIS A 77 4.81 -23.56 -1.54
N LYS A 78 4.08 -22.93 -0.60
CA LYS A 78 4.29 -21.50 -0.27
C LYS A 78 5.75 -21.14 0.04
N GLY A 79 6.49 -22.05 0.69
CA GLY A 79 7.92 -21.88 0.95
C GLY A 79 8.73 -21.73 -0.34
N ILE A 80 8.46 -22.56 -1.35
CA ILE A 80 9.15 -22.47 -2.65
C ILE A 80 8.82 -21.13 -3.33
N VAL A 81 7.55 -20.73 -3.34
CA VAL A 81 7.13 -19.43 -3.88
C VAL A 81 7.87 -18.28 -3.20
N PHE A 82 8.00 -18.35 -1.88
CA PHE A 82 8.70 -17.34 -1.08
C PHE A 82 10.21 -17.31 -1.41
N PHE A 83 10.86 -18.45 -1.56
CA PHE A 83 12.27 -18.52 -1.95
C PHE A 83 12.54 -18.04 -3.38
N VAL A 84 11.63 -18.32 -4.33
CA VAL A 84 11.72 -17.79 -5.70
C VAL A 84 11.59 -16.27 -5.69
N MET A 85 10.64 -15.75 -4.92
CA MET A 85 10.46 -14.31 -4.70
C MET A 85 11.74 -13.68 -4.13
N LEU A 86 12.30 -14.24 -3.05
CA LEU A 86 13.52 -13.75 -2.44
C LEU A 86 14.71 -13.76 -3.43
N GLY A 87 14.86 -14.83 -4.21
CA GLY A 87 15.89 -14.90 -5.26
C GLY A 87 15.73 -13.80 -6.31
N PHE A 88 14.48 -13.53 -6.74
CA PHE A 88 14.17 -12.43 -7.65
C PHE A 88 14.51 -11.06 -7.03
N GLN A 89 14.10 -10.81 -5.79
CA GLN A 89 14.38 -9.56 -5.08
C GLN A 89 15.89 -9.30 -4.94
N LEU A 90 16.66 -10.32 -4.53
CA LEU A 90 18.12 -10.22 -4.41
C LEU A 90 18.76 -9.94 -5.76
N PHE A 91 18.33 -10.64 -6.82
CA PHE A 91 18.88 -10.44 -8.17
C PHE A 91 18.59 -9.01 -8.68
N VAL A 92 17.35 -8.52 -8.55
CA VAL A 92 16.99 -7.16 -8.95
C VAL A 92 17.74 -6.13 -8.09
N THR A 93 17.89 -6.37 -6.79
CA THR A 93 18.64 -5.47 -5.91
C THR A 93 20.09 -5.33 -6.34
N LEU A 94 20.79 -6.43 -6.57
CA LEU A 94 22.19 -6.39 -6.99
C LEU A 94 22.38 -5.68 -8.33
N THR A 95 21.46 -5.89 -9.27
CA THR A 95 21.55 -5.33 -10.63
C THR A 95 21.08 -3.89 -10.75
N SER A 96 20.20 -3.42 -9.82
CA SER A 96 19.41 -2.21 -10.08
C SER A 96 19.35 -1.22 -8.92
N VAL A 97 19.81 -1.57 -7.70
CA VAL A 97 19.69 -0.65 -6.55
C VAL A 97 20.57 0.57 -6.72
N ARG A 98 19.97 1.74 -6.55
CA ARG A 98 20.62 3.07 -6.46
C ARG A 98 19.81 3.97 -5.55
N LEU A 99 20.36 5.10 -5.17
CA LEU A 99 19.68 6.08 -4.35
C LEU A 99 18.80 6.98 -5.24
N ALA A 100 17.52 7.05 -4.96
CA ALA A 100 16.58 7.85 -5.75
C ALA A 100 16.87 9.36 -5.64
N SER A 101 16.74 10.08 -6.75
CA SER A 101 16.90 11.54 -6.82
C SER A 101 15.67 12.26 -6.25
N SER A 102 15.47 12.19 -4.94
CA SER A 102 14.29 12.71 -4.24
C SER A 102 14.64 13.01 -2.78
N ASP A 103 13.64 13.13 -1.93
CA ASP A 103 13.81 13.24 -0.47
C ASP A 103 14.77 12.19 0.10
N SER A 104 14.83 10.99 -0.48
CA SER A 104 15.74 9.94 -0.01
C SER A 104 17.22 10.33 -0.15
N THR A 105 17.60 11.07 -1.19
CA THR A 105 18.96 11.61 -1.35
C THR A 105 19.26 12.64 -0.27
N ILE A 106 18.33 13.56 0.02
CA ILE A 106 18.52 14.58 1.05
C ILE A 106 18.71 13.92 2.42
N VAL A 107 17.86 12.96 2.77
CA VAL A 107 17.95 12.21 4.01
C VAL A 107 19.27 11.42 4.11
N TYR A 108 19.70 10.81 2.99
CA TYR A 108 20.99 10.10 2.93
C TYR A 108 22.18 11.04 3.12
N MET A 109 22.18 12.21 2.48
CA MET A 109 23.22 13.21 2.68
C MET A 109 23.26 13.72 4.12
N MET A 110 22.10 13.93 4.75
CA MET A 110 22.03 14.29 6.18
C MET A 110 22.57 13.17 7.09
N ALA A 111 22.42 11.93 6.70
CA ALA A 111 22.94 10.78 7.45
C ALA A 111 24.49 10.64 7.32
N THR A 112 25.05 10.98 6.16
CA THR A 112 26.45 10.69 5.79
C THR A 112 27.37 11.91 5.85
N ASN A 113 26.85 13.13 5.68
CA ASN A 113 27.59 14.38 5.68
C ASN A 113 27.15 15.28 6.85
N LYS A 114 28.04 15.42 7.85
CA LYS A 114 27.76 16.19 9.07
C LYS A 114 27.52 17.68 8.80
N GLU A 115 28.28 18.29 7.91
CA GLU A 115 28.14 19.72 7.58
C GLU A 115 26.79 19.99 6.93
N PHE A 116 26.43 19.17 5.94
CA PHE A 116 25.11 19.24 5.31
C PHE A 116 23.97 19.04 6.30
N ALA A 117 24.10 18.08 7.23
CA ALA A 117 23.08 17.81 8.26
C ALA A 117 22.85 18.99 9.21
N LEU A 118 23.90 19.75 9.54
CA LEU A 118 23.84 20.88 10.48
C LEU A 118 23.45 22.21 9.81
N THR A 119 23.46 22.29 8.47
CA THR A 119 23.13 23.50 7.73
C THR A 119 21.79 23.44 7.00
N ASN A 120 21.29 22.24 6.69
CA ASN A 120 20.08 22.04 5.90
C ASN A 120 18.81 22.01 6.77
N ASP A 121 17.79 22.75 6.38
CA ASP A 121 16.50 22.88 7.10
C ASP A 121 15.51 21.74 6.82
N TYR A 122 15.88 20.72 6.06
CA TYR A 122 14.93 19.68 5.61
C TYR A 122 14.20 19.00 6.75
N ILE A 123 14.90 18.64 7.86
CA ILE A 123 14.25 18.01 9.03
C ILE A 123 13.39 19.01 9.81
N SER A 124 13.77 20.27 9.84
CA SER A 124 12.92 21.32 10.44
C SER A 124 11.57 21.44 9.71
N ILE A 125 11.58 21.24 8.37
CA ILE A 125 10.39 21.28 7.51
C ILE A 125 9.62 19.94 7.55
N ASN A 126 10.34 18.80 7.56
CA ASN A 126 9.80 17.45 7.49
C ASN A 126 10.30 16.55 8.65
N PRO A 127 9.89 16.84 9.90
CA PRO A 127 10.42 16.17 11.10
C PRO A 127 10.14 14.65 11.14
N ASN A 128 9.12 14.18 10.45
CA ASN A 128 8.80 12.76 10.32
C ASN A 128 9.90 11.93 9.63
N ASN A 129 10.85 12.56 8.93
CA ASN A 129 12.00 11.88 8.33
C ASN A 129 13.20 11.75 9.27
N PHE A 130 13.14 12.28 10.50
CA PHE A 130 14.26 12.21 11.44
C PHE A 130 14.68 10.78 11.78
N LEU A 131 13.72 9.90 12.07
CA LEU A 131 14.04 8.48 12.34
C LEU A 131 14.71 7.80 11.14
N LEU A 132 14.36 8.20 9.92
CA LEU A 132 14.99 7.68 8.71
C LEU A 132 16.46 8.17 8.60
N VAL A 133 16.75 9.43 8.95
CA VAL A 133 18.15 9.92 9.04
C VAL A 133 18.95 9.07 10.04
N ILE A 134 18.40 8.82 11.23
CA ILE A 134 19.06 8.00 12.25
C ILE A 134 19.31 6.57 11.72
N TRP A 135 18.31 5.96 11.11
CA TRP A 135 18.41 4.64 10.52
C TRP A 135 19.50 4.55 9.44
N MET A 136 19.51 5.51 8.51
CA MET A 136 20.53 5.57 7.45
C MET A 136 21.93 5.84 8.04
N LYS A 137 22.04 6.70 9.07
CA LYS A 137 23.30 6.99 9.74
C LYS A 137 23.89 5.77 10.43
N ILE A 138 23.08 5.00 11.17
CA ILE A 138 23.53 3.75 11.79
C ILE A 138 24.03 2.77 10.73
N ASN A 139 23.29 2.62 9.64
CA ASN A 139 23.71 1.75 8.53
C ASN A 139 25.01 2.25 7.88
N HIS A 140 25.18 3.56 7.70
CA HIS A 140 26.42 4.13 7.16
C HIS A 140 27.63 3.87 8.05
N LEU A 141 27.48 3.98 9.35
CA LEU A 141 28.55 3.67 10.31
C LEU A 141 28.97 2.20 10.28
N ILE A 142 28.03 1.28 9.98
CA ILE A 142 28.30 -0.16 9.94
C ILE A 142 28.83 -0.60 8.57
N PHE A 143 28.22 -0.13 7.48
CA PHE A 143 28.43 -0.65 6.12
C PHE A 143 29.25 0.27 5.21
N GLY A 144 29.55 1.52 5.62
CA GLY A 144 30.36 2.47 4.86
C GLY A 144 29.81 2.69 3.44
N THR A 145 30.65 2.47 2.43
CA THR A 145 30.26 2.63 1.01
C THR A 145 29.21 1.63 0.52
N ASN A 146 28.90 0.58 1.29
CA ASN A 146 27.86 -0.40 0.98
C ASN A 146 26.50 -0.06 1.59
N THR A 147 26.34 1.11 2.17
CA THR A 147 25.10 1.53 2.87
C THR A 147 23.87 1.41 2.01
N ILE A 148 23.92 1.86 0.75
CA ILE A 148 22.78 1.80 -0.18
C ILE A 148 22.32 0.36 -0.41
N LEU A 149 23.24 -0.56 -0.60
CA LEU A 149 22.92 -1.98 -0.73
C LEU A 149 22.33 -2.54 0.57
N ALA A 150 22.96 -2.24 1.72
CA ALA A 150 22.47 -2.70 3.01
C ALA A 150 21.03 -2.23 3.30
N LEU A 151 20.72 -0.97 2.99
CA LEU A 151 19.37 -0.42 3.15
C LEU A 151 18.34 -1.11 2.25
N ALA A 152 18.70 -1.47 1.01
CA ALA A 152 17.82 -2.24 0.13
C ALA A 152 17.63 -3.68 0.62
N LEU A 153 18.67 -4.32 1.15
CA LEU A 153 18.53 -5.65 1.78
C LEU A 153 17.63 -5.61 3.02
N TRP A 154 17.72 -4.54 3.83
CA TRP A 154 16.77 -4.31 4.92
C TRP A 154 15.36 -4.11 4.41
N ASN A 155 15.15 -3.40 3.30
CA ASN A 155 13.82 -3.25 2.70
C ASN A 155 13.24 -4.61 2.28
N ILE A 156 14.05 -5.50 1.68
CA ILE A 156 13.61 -6.88 1.38
C ILE A 156 13.15 -7.57 2.66
N PHE A 157 13.98 -7.55 3.70
CA PHE A 157 13.62 -8.14 5.00
C PHE A 157 12.31 -7.56 5.57
N PHE A 158 12.14 -6.23 5.54
CA PHE A 158 10.94 -5.57 6.05
C PHE A 158 9.69 -5.95 5.27
N LEU A 159 9.74 -5.99 3.94
CA LEU A 159 8.61 -6.38 3.11
C LEU A 159 8.26 -7.86 3.28
N ASP A 160 9.25 -8.73 3.30
CA ASP A 160 9.06 -10.18 3.42
C ASP A 160 8.54 -10.58 4.81
N ALA A 161 9.06 -9.96 5.86
CA ALA A 161 8.53 -10.13 7.21
C ALA A 161 7.09 -9.59 7.32
N SER A 162 6.77 -8.48 6.63
CA SER A 162 5.40 -7.96 6.56
C SER A 162 4.45 -8.97 5.92
N ILE A 163 4.86 -9.61 4.83
CA ILE A 163 4.07 -10.69 4.18
C ILE A 163 3.77 -11.79 5.20
N CYS A 164 4.77 -12.22 5.96
CA CYS A 164 4.62 -13.28 6.97
C CYS A 164 3.66 -12.86 8.10
N PHE A 165 3.83 -11.67 8.67
CA PHE A 165 2.98 -11.17 9.77
C PHE A 165 1.54 -10.98 9.31
N LEU A 166 1.31 -10.38 8.16
CA LEU A 166 -0.03 -10.16 7.61
C LEU A 166 -0.73 -11.48 7.25
N TYR A 167 0.00 -12.43 6.69
CA TYR A 167 -0.54 -13.77 6.46
C TYR A 167 -1.01 -14.44 7.76
N GLN A 168 -0.17 -14.41 8.80
CA GLN A 168 -0.51 -14.98 10.11
C GLN A 168 -1.70 -14.25 10.76
N THR A 169 -1.75 -12.92 10.65
CA THR A 169 -2.87 -12.13 11.14
C THR A 169 -4.17 -12.50 10.40
N ASN A 170 -4.14 -12.56 9.07
CA ASN A 170 -5.29 -12.94 8.27
C ASN A 170 -5.75 -14.38 8.54
N LYS A 171 -4.81 -15.33 8.70
CA LYS A 171 -5.09 -16.71 9.10
C LYS A 171 -5.73 -16.79 10.49
N ALA A 172 -5.42 -15.82 11.35
CA ALA A 172 -5.99 -15.75 12.69
C ALA A 172 -7.48 -15.36 12.71
N PHE A 173 -7.92 -14.47 11.82
CA PHE A 173 -9.27 -13.90 11.87
C PHE A 173 -10.17 -14.31 10.71
N LEU A 174 -9.62 -14.84 9.63
CA LEU A 174 -10.33 -15.17 8.41
C LEU A 174 -10.29 -16.68 8.12
N LYS A 175 -11.06 -17.10 7.14
CA LYS A 175 -10.96 -18.48 6.62
C LYS A 175 -9.60 -18.69 5.98
N LYS A 176 -9.06 -19.92 6.08
CA LYS A 176 -7.77 -20.28 5.49
C LYS A 176 -7.65 -19.88 4.02
N GLY A 177 -8.68 -20.13 3.19
CA GLY A 177 -8.64 -19.77 1.77
C GLY A 177 -8.52 -18.26 1.52
N ILE A 178 -9.12 -17.41 2.38
CA ILE A 178 -8.95 -15.95 2.29
C ILE A 178 -7.51 -15.57 2.67
N ALA A 179 -6.97 -16.15 3.74
CA ALA A 179 -5.60 -15.89 4.14
C ALA A 179 -4.59 -16.35 3.07
N ASP A 180 -4.85 -17.49 2.42
CA ASP A 180 -4.01 -18.00 1.35
C ASP A 180 -4.03 -17.08 0.12
N ILE A 181 -5.19 -16.56 -0.29
CA ILE A 181 -5.29 -15.56 -1.36
C ILE A 181 -4.55 -14.29 -0.96
N SER A 182 -4.75 -13.79 0.27
CA SER A 182 -4.04 -12.62 0.78
C SER A 182 -2.52 -12.80 0.73
N PHE A 183 -2.00 -13.99 1.08
CA PHE A 183 -0.57 -14.30 0.97
C PHE A 183 -0.06 -14.14 -0.47
N PHE A 184 -0.77 -14.70 -1.45
CA PHE A 184 -0.33 -14.58 -2.85
C PHE A 184 -0.43 -13.14 -3.37
N LEU A 185 -1.47 -12.39 -3.00
CA LEU A 185 -1.55 -10.97 -3.36
C LEU A 185 -0.39 -10.15 -2.76
N LEU A 186 -0.03 -10.43 -1.49
CA LEU A 186 1.13 -9.80 -0.84
C LEU A 186 2.43 -10.15 -1.56
N VAL A 187 2.66 -11.43 -1.88
CA VAL A 187 3.84 -11.88 -2.64
C VAL A 187 3.90 -11.21 -4.01
N LEU A 188 2.79 -11.15 -4.74
CA LEU A 188 2.75 -10.55 -6.07
C LEU A 188 3.08 -9.05 -6.04
N ILE A 189 2.52 -8.30 -5.08
CA ILE A 189 2.63 -6.84 -5.10
C ILE A 189 3.81 -6.31 -4.28
N LEU A 190 4.20 -6.95 -3.18
CA LEU A 190 5.36 -6.56 -2.38
C LEU A 190 6.63 -7.31 -2.78
N GLY A 191 6.48 -8.55 -3.22
CA GLY A 191 7.62 -9.40 -3.56
C GLY A 191 8.15 -9.19 -4.97
N PHE A 192 7.27 -9.03 -5.95
CA PHE A 192 7.66 -8.90 -7.36
C PHE A 192 7.62 -7.46 -7.88
N SER A 193 7.01 -6.49 -7.19
CA SER A 193 7.22 -5.08 -7.53
C SER A 193 8.56 -4.60 -6.95
N SER A 194 9.25 -3.70 -7.65
CA SER A 194 10.61 -3.26 -7.31
C SER A 194 10.70 -2.28 -6.14
N GLN A 195 9.68 -2.18 -5.27
CA GLN A 195 9.66 -1.23 -4.16
C GLN A 195 10.78 -1.43 -3.13
N TYR A 196 11.33 -2.63 -2.99
CA TYR A 196 12.44 -2.92 -2.07
C TYR A 196 13.75 -2.22 -2.45
N ILE A 197 13.96 -1.85 -3.73
CA ILE A 197 15.13 -1.04 -4.11
C ILE A 197 14.91 0.46 -3.97
N TYR A 198 13.70 0.92 -3.62
CA TYR A 198 13.44 2.30 -3.27
C TYR A 198 13.71 2.53 -1.79
N ILE A 199 14.85 3.17 -1.50
CA ILE A 199 15.33 3.39 -0.13
C ILE A 199 14.59 4.59 0.47
N TYR A 200 13.51 4.29 1.21
CA TYR A 200 12.72 5.29 1.92
C TYR A 200 12.00 4.68 3.14
N SER A 201 11.16 5.48 3.83
CA SER A 201 10.50 5.06 5.07
C SER A 201 9.34 4.09 4.88
N ASP A 202 8.84 3.90 3.66
CA ASP A 202 7.63 3.11 3.40
C ASP A 202 7.75 1.62 3.79
N PRO A 203 8.82 0.87 3.40
CA PRO A 203 9.00 -0.53 3.82
C PRO A 203 9.14 -0.69 5.33
N ILE A 204 9.85 0.25 5.99
CA ILE A 204 10.08 0.21 7.45
C ILE A 204 8.74 0.42 8.18
N ALA A 205 7.97 1.43 7.79
CA ALA A 205 6.68 1.72 8.39
C ALA A 205 5.70 0.55 8.20
N LEU A 206 5.68 -0.07 7.01
CA LEU A 206 4.84 -1.24 6.72
C LEU A 206 5.20 -2.43 7.61
N PHE A 207 6.50 -2.67 7.83
CA PHE A 207 6.98 -3.74 8.70
C PHE A 207 6.50 -3.55 10.14
N PHE A 208 6.75 -2.39 10.74
CA PHE A 208 6.33 -2.13 12.11
C PHE A 208 4.81 -2.10 12.26
N LEU A 209 4.08 -1.59 11.28
CA LEU A 209 2.62 -1.68 11.25
C LEU A 209 2.15 -3.14 11.20
N SER A 210 2.72 -3.96 10.31
CA SER A 210 2.35 -5.37 10.15
C SER A 210 2.64 -6.19 11.40
N LEU A 211 3.77 -5.94 12.05
CA LEU A 211 4.13 -6.54 13.33
C LEU A 211 3.17 -6.09 14.45
N SER A 212 2.81 -4.80 14.49
CA SER A 212 1.84 -4.29 15.46
C SER A 212 0.46 -4.95 15.28
N LEU A 213 -0.04 -5.05 14.04
CA LEU A 213 -1.29 -5.74 13.72
C LEU A 213 -1.25 -7.22 14.11
N TYR A 214 -0.11 -7.88 13.92
CA TYR A 214 0.08 -9.27 14.33
C TYR A 214 0.02 -9.42 15.85
N LEU A 215 0.77 -8.59 16.59
CA LEU A 215 0.78 -8.61 18.07
C LEU A 215 -0.59 -8.27 18.63
N PHE A 216 -1.26 -7.26 18.08
CA PHE A 216 -2.63 -6.90 18.46
C PHE A 216 -3.62 -8.04 18.21
N GLY A 217 -3.53 -8.68 17.04
CA GLY A 217 -4.33 -9.86 16.72
C GLY A 217 -4.09 -11.04 17.66
N PHE A 218 -2.83 -11.27 18.02
CA PHE A 218 -2.44 -12.30 18.96
C PHE A 218 -2.94 -11.99 20.38
N ALA A 219 -2.88 -10.73 20.81
CA ALA A 219 -3.43 -10.27 22.08
C ALA A 219 -4.94 -10.56 22.21
N ILE A 220 -5.71 -10.26 21.16
CA ILE A 220 -7.16 -10.55 21.12
C ILE A 220 -7.41 -12.06 21.28
N LYS A 221 -6.65 -12.91 20.58
CA LYS A 221 -6.78 -14.36 20.67
C LYS A 221 -6.40 -14.92 22.03
N LYS A 222 -5.46 -14.30 22.71
CA LYS A 222 -5.01 -14.65 24.08
C LYS A 222 -5.85 -13.96 25.17
N ASN A 223 -7.14 -13.75 24.89
CA ASN A 223 -8.09 -13.18 25.85
C ASN A 223 -7.68 -11.79 26.38
N LEU A 224 -7.26 -10.92 25.47
CA LEU A 224 -6.83 -9.55 25.75
C LEU A 224 -5.58 -9.49 26.65
N ASP A 225 -4.56 -10.29 26.36
CA ASP A 225 -3.32 -10.29 27.11
C ASP A 225 -2.57 -8.95 26.93
N TRP A 226 -2.41 -8.23 28.04
CA TRP A 226 -1.84 -6.89 28.07
C TRP A 226 -0.37 -6.80 27.57
N LYS A 227 0.41 -7.89 27.70
CA LYS A 227 1.81 -7.92 27.25
C LYS A 227 1.92 -7.72 25.74
N PHE A 228 1.02 -8.33 24.96
CA PHE A 228 0.98 -8.17 23.52
C PHE A 228 0.40 -6.81 23.11
N PHE A 229 -0.51 -6.22 23.90
CA PHE A 229 -0.96 -4.84 23.70
C PHE A 229 0.16 -3.85 23.95
N LEU A 230 0.98 -4.06 24.99
CA LEU A 230 2.18 -3.26 25.27
C LEU A 230 3.14 -3.29 24.07
N GLY A 231 3.53 -4.49 23.63
CA GLY A 231 4.41 -4.66 22.47
C GLY A 231 3.81 -4.05 21.18
N SER A 232 2.51 -4.26 20.95
CA SER A 232 1.82 -3.66 19.81
C SER A 232 1.86 -2.13 19.84
N GLY A 233 1.65 -1.50 21.02
CA GLY A 233 1.69 -0.05 21.17
C GLY A 233 3.09 0.53 20.91
N PHE A 234 4.15 -0.08 21.44
CA PHE A 234 5.53 0.34 21.15
C PHE A 234 5.85 0.24 19.67
N VAL A 235 5.55 -0.91 19.06
CA VAL A 235 5.83 -1.15 17.63
C VAL A 235 5.01 -0.23 16.74
N PHE A 236 3.75 0.06 17.12
CA PHE A 236 2.89 1.00 16.39
C PHE A 236 3.42 2.45 16.47
N SER A 237 3.99 2.85 17.61
CA SER A 237 4.65 4.15 17.76
C SER A 237 5.85 4.28 16.81
N ILE A 238 6.65 3.22 16.63
CA ILE A 238 7.76 3.23 15.67
C ILE A 238 7.22 3.41 14.24
N ALA A 239 6.17 2.65 13.87
CA ALA A 239 5.53 2.81 12.56
C ALA A 239 5.04 4.24 12.33
N ASN A 240 4.40 4.84 13.35
CA ASN A 240 3.93 6.21 13.34
C ASN A 240 5.06 7.23 13.17
N GLY A 241 6.18 7.03 13.83
CA GLY A 241 7.37 7.90 13.72
C GLY A 241 7.97 7.91 12.31
N PHE A 242 7.87 6.80 11.55
CA PHE A 242 8.25 6.77 10.14
C PHE A 242 7.15 7.29 9.21
N ARG A 243 5.87 6.98 9.50
CA ARG A 243 4.71 7.36 8.68
C ARG A 243 3.45 7.58 9.53
N PRO A 244 3.11 8.82 9.87
CA PRO A 244 1.93 9.12 10.69
C PRO A 244 0.60 8.64 10.10
N THR A 245 0.54 8.38 8.80
CA THR A 245 -0.66 7.83 8.12
C THR A 245 -1.13 6.50 8.66
N VAL A 246 -0.28 5.73 9.35
CA VAL A 246 -0.66 4.47 10.01
C VAL A 246 -1.71 4.66 11.10
N LEU A 247 -1.86 5.88 11.66
CA LEU A 247 -2.90 6.22 12.64
C LEU A 247 -4.32 5.93 12.15
N ILE A 248 -4.54 5.88 10.84
CA ILE A 248 -5.83 5.51 10.23
C ILE A 248 -6.27 4.12 10.70
N PHE A 249 -5.33 3.18 10.89
CA PHE A 249 -5.67 1.85 11.42
C PHE A 249 -6.17 1.91 12.88
N ALA A 250 -5.58 2.78 13.69
CA ALA A 250 -6.04 2.99 15.07
C ALA A 250 -7.44 3.63 15.08
N ILE A 251 -7.67 4.67 14.28
CA ILE A 251 -8.97 5.34 14.14
C ILE A 251 -10.03 4.34 13.65
N ALA A 252 -9.73 3.56 12.59
CA ALA A 252 -10.62 2.51 12.09
C ALA A 252 -10.93 1.47 13.17
N GLY A 253 -9.93 1.05 13.95
CA GLY A 253 -10.09 0.14 15.09
C GLY A 253 -11.00 0.70 16.18
N LEU A 254 -10.84 1.98 16.53
CA LEU A 254 -11.72 2.66 17.50
C LEU A 254 -13.16 2.74 17.02
N ILE A 255 -13.41 3.03 15.74
CA ILE A 255 -14.76 3.03 15.13
C ILE A 255 -15.39 1.63 15.24
N VAL A 256 -14.65 0.57 14.93
CA VAL A 256 -15.14 -0.81 15.04
C VAL A 256 -15.40 -1.20 16.49
N MET A 257 -14.54 -0.79 17.41
CA MET A 257 -14.72 -1.02 18.83
C MET A 257 -15.98 -0.31 19.36
N ALA A 258 -16.16 0.95 19.01
CA ALA A 258 -17.37 1.72 19.36
C ALA A 258 -18.63 1.05 18.78
N ASN A 259 -18.60 0.65 17.52
CA ASN A 259 -19.69 -0.11 16.88
C ASN A 259 -20.00 -1.41 17.64
N HIS A 260 -18.98 -2.14 18.07
CA HIS A 260 -19.17 -3.38 18.82
C HIS A 260 -19.79 -3.14 20.19
N LEU A 261 -19.31 -2.13 20.93
CA LEU A 261 -19.78 -1.81 22.27
C LEU A 261 -21.23 -1.27 22.28
N PHE A 262 -21.54 -0.33 21.39
CA PHE A 262 -22.84 0.36 21.42
C PHE A 262 -23.96 -0.40 20.69
N PHE A 263 -23.65 -1.17 19.66
CA PHE A 263 -24.69 -1.76 18.80
C PHE A 263 -24.78 -3.28 18.84
N LYS A 264 -23.69 -4.03 19.13
CA LYS A 264 -23.74 -5.51 19.12
C LYS A 264 -24.02 -6.13 20.47
N LYS A 265 -24.02 -5.35 21.57
CA LYS A 265 -24.34 -5.76 22.96
C LYS A 265 -23.78 -7.14 23.39
N ARG A 266 -22.68 -7.60 22.78
CA ARG A 266 -22.03 -8.84 23.17
C ARG A 266 -21.23 -8.62 24.45
N ALA A 267 -21.32 -9.56 25.38
CA ALA A 267 -20.59 -9.54 26.64
C ALA A 267 -19.06 -9.64 26.35
N MET A 268 -18.41 -8.51 26.21
CA MET A 268 -16.96 -8.39 26.31
C MET A 268 -16.59 -8.02 27.75
N ASN A 269 -15.48 -8.56 28.23
CA ASN A 269 -14.95 -8.09 29.50
C ASN A 269 -14.43 -6.66 29.35
N LEU A 270 -15.34 -5.69 29.57
CA LEU A 270 -15.06 -4.25 29.37
C LEU A 270 -13.86 -3.79 30.21
N LYS A 271 -13.69 -4.34 31.43
CA LYS A 271 -12.55 -4.03 32.30
C LYS A 271 -11.22 -4.43 31.65
N LYS A 272 -11.13 -5.66 31.12
CA LYS A 272 -9.93 -6.14 30.41
C LYS A 272 -9.67 -5.35 29.13
N LEU A 273 -10.71 -5.04 28.35
CA LEU A 273 -10.58 -4.23 27.14
C LEU A 273 -10.03 -2.84 27.46
N LEU A 274 -10.59 -2.18 28.48
CA LEU A 274 -10.13 -0.87 28.91
C LEU A 274 -8.68 -0.90 29.40
N GLN A 275 -8.32 -1.88 30.24
CA GLN A 275 -6.95 -2.08 30.71
C GLN A 275 -5.97 -2.27 29.54
N SER A 276 -6.30 -3.14 28.60
CA SER A 276 -5.45 -3.41 27.42
C SER A 276 -5.32 -2.18 26.52
N SER A 277 -6.40 -1.42 26.33
CA SER A 277 -6.38 -0.17 25.56
C SER A 277 -5.51 0.89 26.25
N ILE A 278 -5.61 1.03 27.56
CA ILE A 278 -4.75 1.95 28.33
C ILE A 278 -3.27 1.55 28.18
N VAL A 279 -2.94 0.27 28.33
CA VAL A 279 -1.57 -0.23 28.17
C VAL A 279 -1.02 0.06 26.78
N PHE A 280 -1.82 -0.17 25.72
CA PHE A 280 -1.46 0.16 24.35
C PHE A 280 -1.17 1.67 24.20
N LEU A 281 -2.07 2.52 24.70
CA LEU A 281 -1.94 3.98 24.60
C LEU A 281 -0.71 4.49 25.41
N LEU A 282 -0.49 3.97 26.59
CA LEU A 282 0.70 4.31 27.39
C LEU A 282 1.99 3.94 26.65
N ALA A 283 2.06 2.74 26.08
CA ALA A 283 3.22 2.33 25.30
C ALA A 283 3.42 3.22 24.05
N PHE A 284 2.34 3.49 23.33
CA PHE A 284 2.36 4.36 22.16
C PHE A 284 2.85 5.77 22.50
N PHE A 285 2.22 6.43 23.46
CA PHE A 285 2.55 7.81 23.80
C PHE A 285 3.92 7.94 24.48
N SER A 286 4.34 6.97 25.31
CA SER A 286 5.67 6.98 25.94
C SER A 286 6.79 6.97 24.90
N LEU A 287 6.68 6.12 23.89
CA LEU A 287 7.71 6.06 22.85
C LEU A 287 7.61 7.23 21.87
N THR A 288 6.40 7.70 21.53
CA THR A 288 6.23 8.92 20.74
C THR A 288 6.84 10.13 21.43
N PHE A 289 6.59 10.29 22.74
CA PHE A 289 7.20 11.34 23.53
C PHE A 289 8.74 11.25 23.54
N LEU A 290 9.29 10.03 23.66
CA LEU A 290 10.74 9.83 23.60
C LEU A 290 11.32 10.21 22.24
N GLN A 291 10.61 9.91 21.14
CA GLN A 291 11.02 10.31 19.79
C GLN A 291 11.04 11.83 19.64
N ASP A 292 9.98 12.51 20.08
CA ASP A 292 9.88 13.97 20.06
C ASP A 292 10.92 14.63 20.97
N TYR A 293 11.13 14.09 22.16
CA TYR A 293 12.17 14.56 23.07
C TYR A 293 13.56 14.43 22.44
N THR A 294 13.84 13.28 21.80
CA THR A 294 15.12 13.04 21.12
C THR A 294 15.33 14.03 19.98
N LEU A 295 14.31 14.27 19.16
CA LEU A 295 14.39 15.22 18.05
C LEU A 295 14.70 16.64 18.55
N ASN A 296 14.08 17.07 19.65
CA ASN A 296 14.25 18.41 20.20
C ASN A 296 15.60 18.64 20.93
N HIS A 297 16.28 17.57 21.42
CA HIS A 297 17.51 17.68 22.22
C HIS A 297 18.76 17.11 21.56
N GLN A 298 18.67 16.68 20.30
CA GLN A 298 19.80 16.12 19.55
C GLN A 298 20.63 17.22 18.86
N ASN A 299 21.86 16.86 18.45
CA ASN A 299 22.78 17.71 17.70
C ASN A 299 23.27 17.05 16.40
N ILE A 300 22.50 16.11 15.88
CA ILE A 300 22.83 15.31 14.68
C ILE A 300 22.45 16.07 13.42
N VAL A 301 21.29 16.75 13.45
CA VAL A 301 20.73 17.53 12.35
C VAL A 301 20.27 18.90 12.84
N LYS A 302 20.23 19.87 11.95
CA LYS A 302 19.58 21.16 12.24
C LYS A 302 18.07 20.93 12.40
N TYR A 303 17.51 21.41 13.52
CA TYR A 303 16.09 21.32 13.80
C TYR A 303 15.55 22.58 14.47
N GLU A 304 14.53 23.18 13.85
CA GLU A 304 13.78 24.33 14.32
C GLU A 304 12.29 24.00 14.23
N GLU A 305 11.62 23.77 15.35
CA GLU A 305 10.24 23.29 15.44
C GLU A 305 9.26 24.20 14.67
N ASN A 306 9.44 25.51 14.75
CA ASN A 306 8.56 26.50 14.11
C ASN A 306 8.52 26.38 12.58
N LYS A 307 9.54 25.77 11.96
CA LYS A 307 9.63 25.58 10.51
C LYS A 307 8.85 24.36 10.01
N SER A 308 8.31 23.53 10.89
CA SER A 308 7.60 22.30 10.50
C SER A 308 6.30 22.61 9.74
N ARG A 309 6.02 21.80 8.71
CA ARG A 309 4.77 21.89 7.97
C ARG A 309 3.62 21.43 8.84
N THR A 310 2.57 22.24 8.90
CA THR A 310 1.37 21.96 9.69
C THR A 310 0.38 21.09 8.92
N LEU A 311 -0.60 20.51 9.64
CA LEU A 311 -1.67 19.75 9.01
C LEU A 311 -2.43 20.58 7.95
N LEU A 312 -2.69 21.87 8.22
CA LEU A 312 -3.36 22.78 7.30
C LEU A 312 -2.52 23.03 6.04
N TYR A 313 -1.19 23.08 6.16
CA TYR A 313 -0.31 23.16 4.99
C TYR A 313 -0.50 21.97 4.04
N TYR A 314 -0.65 20.74 4.57
CA TYR A 314 -0.88 19.56 3.73
C TYR A 314 -2.29 19.51 3.13
N ILE A 315 -3.30 20.12 3.78
CA ILE A 315 -4.63 20.29 3.18
C ILE A 315 -4.56 21.28 2.02
N ASP A 316 -3.86 22.40 2.21
CA ASP A 316 -3.65 23.42 1.19
C ASP A 316 -2.90 22.83 -0.02
N LEU A 317 -1.82 22.10 0.23
CA LEU A 317 -1.09 21.34 -0.79
C LEU A 317 -2.00 20.33 -1.53
N GLY A 318 -2.90 19.68 -0.80
CA GLY A 318 -3.90 18.76 -1.36
C GLY A 318 -4.89 19.42 -2.31
N LEU A 319 -5.06 20.75 -2.24
CA LEU A 319 -5.91 21.55 -3.12
C LEU A 319 -5.15 22.18 -4.31
N THR A 320 -3.84 21.99 -4.44
CA THR A 320 -3.10 22.37 -5.65
C THR A 320 -3.52 21.49 -6.83
N TYR A 321 -3.24 21.91 -8.07
CA TYR A 321 -3.73 21.22 -9.28
C TYR A 321 -3.45 19.71 -9.28
N THR A 322 -2.21 19.32 -8.96
CA THR A 322 -1.81 17.92 -8.87
C THR A 322 -2.06 17.29 -7.49
N GLY A 323 -2.44 18.08 -6.48
CA GLY A 323 -2.56 17.64 -5.08
C GLY A 323 -1.22 17.49 -4.35
N ASN A 324 -0.10 17.89 -4.95
CA ASN A 324 1.25 17.75 -4.38
C ASN A 324 2.26 18.79 -4.94
N ASN A 325 1.79 19.86 -5.56
CA ASN A 325 2.65 20.87 -6.17
C ASN A 325 2.99 21.98 -5.17
N HIS A 326 4.14 21.87 -4.51
CA HIS A 326 4.62 22.90 -3.58
C HIS A 326 4.87 24.27 -4.22
N ALA A 327 5.10 24.34 -5.54
CA ALA A 327 5.33 25.61 -6.23
C ALA A 327 4.05 26.45 -6.35
N GLU A 328 2.88 25.83 -6.30
CA GLU A 328 1.58 26.51 -6.30
C GLU A 328 1.17 27.07 -4.94
N ILE A 329 1.86 26.67 -3.87
CA ILE A 329 1.61 27.22 -2.53
C ILE A 329 2.18 28.64 -2.46
N PRO A 330 1.39 29.66 -2.07
CA PRO A 330 1.87 31.03 -1.96
C PRO A 330 3.09 31.15 -1.05
N GLU A 331 3.97 32.08 -1.40
CA GLU A 331 5.21 32.30 -0.64
C GLU A 331 4.94 32.67 0.81
N GLU A 332 3.89 33.45 1.08
CA GLU A 332 3.41 33.79 2.42
C GLU A 332 3.00 32.57 3.28
N VAL A 333 2.62 31.44 2.65
CA VAL A 333 2.34 30.19 3.35
C VAL A 333 3.62 29.36 3.51
N ARG A 334 4.45 29.33 2.46
CA ARG A 334 5.71 28.55 2.46
C ARG A 334 6.72 29.06 3.45
N LEU A 335 6.86 30.40 3.58
CA LEU A 335 7.84 31.07 4.44
C LEU A 335 7.31 31.33 5.86
N ALA A 336 6.00 31.31 6.07
CA ALA A 336 5.43 31.48 7.40
C ALA A 336 5.88 30.36 8.36
N GLU A 337 5.92 30.64 9.65
CA GLU A 337 6.33 29.71 10.70
C GLU A 337 5.24 29.48 11.74
N GLY A 338 5.23 28.34 12.39
CA GLY A 338 4.37 28.00 13.50
C GLY A 338 2.88 28.29 13.26
N LYS A 339 2.28 29.08 14.14
CA LYS A 339 0.85 29.43 14.09
C LYS A 339 0.49 30.32 12.88
N ASP A 340 1.41 31.15 12.42
CA ASP A 340 1.13 32.05 11.29
C ASP A 340 1.09 31.27 9.97
N ARG A 341 1.90 30.19 9.82
CA ARG A 341 1.74 29.25 8.71
C ARG A 341 0.34 28.64 8.67
N SER A 342 -0.18 28.20 9.80
CA SER A 342 -1.54 27.63 9.88
C SER A 342 -2.62 28.66 9.51
N LYS A 343 -2.48 29.92 9.92
CA LYS A 343 -3.43 31.00 9.57
C LYS A 343 -3.38 31.33 8.08
N SER A 344 -2.17 31.43 7.51
CA SER A 344 -1.98 31.73 6.09
C SER A 344 -2.49 30.57 5.23
N ALA A 345 -2.18 29.32 5.58
CA ALA A 345 -2.73 28.15 4.91
C ALA A 345 -4.27 28.10 4.94
N LEU A 346 -4.90 28.40 6.08
CA LEU A 346 -6.36 28.43 6.18
C LEU A 346 -6.98 29.52 5.27
N ARG A 347 -6.33 30.67 5.13
CA ARG A 347 -6.76 31.73 4.20
C ARG A 347 -6.67 31.26 2.74
N ASP A 348 -5.55 30.63 2.36
CA ASP A 348 -5.38 30.13 0.99
C ASP A 348 -6.34 28.97 0.68
N ILE A 349 -6.54 28.03 1.60
CA ILE A 349 -7.57 26.97 1.50
C ILE A 349 -8.94 27.59 1.21
N SER A 350 -9.32 28.62 2.00
CA SER A 350 -10.63 29.27 1.85
C SER A 350 -10.75 29.97 0.50
N LYS A 351 -9.67 30.57 0.01
CA LYS A 351 -9.60 31.19 -1.32
C LYS A 351 -9.73 30.15 -2.41
N ARG A 352 -8.92 29.09 -2.39
CA ARG A 352 -8.94 27.99 -3.40
C ARG A 352 -10.32 27.37 -3.50
N LEU A 353 -10.97 27.06 -2.34
CA LEU A 353 -12.32 26.46 -2.31
C LEU A 353 -13.39 27.40 -2.89
N LYS A 354 -13.23 28.73 -2.76
CA LYS A 354 -14.13 29.71 -3.40
C LYS A 354 -13.89 29.84 -4.90
N ASP A 355 -12.63 29.75 -5.30
CA ASP A 355 -12.21 29.88 -6.71
C ASP A 355 -12.56 28.63 -7.53
N TYR A 356 -12.69 27.47 -6.88
CA TYR A 356 -13.13 26.24 -7.53
C TYR A 356 -14.59 26.34 -7.98
N GLN A 357 -14.81 26.15 -9.28
CA GLN A 357 -16.14 25.80 -9.77
C GLN A 357 -16.46 24.34 -9.41
N TYR A 358 -17.74 24.02 -9.24
CA TYR A 358 -18.15 22.66 -8.84
C TYR A 358 -17.57 21.56 -9.75
N SER A 359 -17.62 21.76 -11.08
CA SER A 359 -17.10 20.80 -12.05
C SER A 359 -15.59 20.63 -11.97
N SER A 360 -14.83 21.72 -11.78
CA SER A 360 -13.38 21.66 -11.65
C SER A 360 -12.94 21.03 -10.33
N PHE A 361 -13.68 21.25 -9.23
CA PHE A 361 -13.42 20.58 -7.97
C PHE A 361 -13.66 19.06 -8.07
N VAL A 362 -14.76 18.65 -8.69
CA VAL A 362 -15.04 17.24 -8.94
C VAL A 362 -13.96 16.64 -9.83
N GLY A 363 -13.58 17.32 -10.90
CA GLY A 363 -12.47 16.88 -11.78
C GLY A 363 -11.15 16.72 -11.03
N HIS A 364 -10.82 17.66 -10.12
CA HIS A 364 -9.63 17.58 -9.26
C HIS A 364 -9.66 16.33 -8.35
N VAL A 365 -10.79 16.05 -7.71
CA VAL A 365 -10.95 14.86 -6.86
C VAL A 365 -10.77 13.58 -7.68
N PHE A 366 -11.36 13.50 -8.89
CA PHE A 366 -11.18 12.37 -9.81
C PHE A 366 -9.72 12.23 -10.27
N TYR A 367 -9.04 13.32 -10.58
CA TYR A 367 -7.62 13.34 -10.95
C TYR A 367 -6.74 12.78 -9.83
N LYS A 368 -6.93 13.24 -8.59
CA LYS A 368 -6.22 12.71 -7.43
C LYS A 368 -6.51 11.22 -7.24
N TYR A 369 -7.78 10.82 -7.34
CA TYR A 369 -8.18 9.42 -7.19
C TYR A 369 -7.56 8.52 -8.25
N TYR A 370 -7.51 8.99 -9.50
CA TYR A 370 -6.86 8.30 -10.62
C TYR A 370 -5.38 8.01 -10.33
N TRP A 371 -4.59 9.04 -10.01
CA TRP A 371 -3.17 8.88 -9.73
C TRP A 371 -2.89 8.08 -8.45
N MET A 372 -3.77 8.14 -7.49
CA MET A 372 -3.65 7.39 -6.26
C MET A 372 -3.92 5.90 -6.46
N THR A 373 -4.94 5.53 -7.27
CA THR A 373 -5.43 4.15 -7.35
C THR A 373 -5.13 3.45 -8.66
N GLY A 374 -4.82 4.20 -9.73
CA GLY A 374 -4.65 3.64 -11.06
C GLY A 374 -3.37 2.81 -11.22
N GLU A 375 -2.24 3.29 -10.67
CA GLU A 375 -0.91 2.72 -10.91
C GLU A 375 -0.50 1.68 -9.86
N GLY A 376 -0.27 0.44 -10.29
CA GLY A 376 0.22 -0.64 -9.43
C GLY A 376 1.74 -0.64 -9.18
N MET A 377 2.48 0.23 -9.86
CA MET A 377 3.93 0.40 -9.66
C MET A 377 4.28 1.42 -8.56
N PHE A 378 3.28 1.90 -7.79
CA PHE A 378 3.46 2.77 -6.63
C PHE A 378 4.27 4.04 -6.93
N GLY A 379 3.89 4.79 -7.97
CA GLY A 379 4.47 6.08 -8.32
C GLY A 379 5.75 6.01 -9.16
N TRP A 380 6.23 4.83 -9.51
CA TRP A 380 7.45 4.69 -10.31
C TRP A 380 7.37 5.40 -11.65
N TYR A 381 6.25 5.23 -12.35
CA TYR A 381 6.05 5.87 -13.65
C TYR A 381 5.99 7.40 -13.53
N GLN A 382 5.22 7.91 -12.56
CA GLN A 382 5.04 9.35 -12.39
C GLN A 382 6.29 10.05 -11.83
N GLU A 383 6.96 9.43 -10.84
CA GLU A 383 8.07 10.05 -10.12
C GLU A 383 9.44 9.77 -10.74
N ARG A 384 9.54 8.81 -11.68
CA ARG A 384 10.80 8.36 -12.27
C ARG A 384 11.88 8.13 -11.20
N ILE A 385 11.53 7.29 -10.22
CA ILE A 385 12.23 7.14 -8.93
C ILE A 385 13.72 6.83 -9.10
N LEU A 386 14.09 5.94 -10.03
CA LEU A 386 15.46 5.54 -10.30
C LEU A 386 15.84 5.75 -11.77
N ARG A 387 17.10 6.18 -11.97
CA ARG A 387 17.71 6.43 -13.28
C ARG A 387 19.13 5.86 -13.32
N GLU A 388 19.71 5.79 -14.52
CA GLU A 388 21.10 5.34 -14.69
C GLU A 388 22.14 6.26 -14.03
N ASP A 389 21.84 7.54 -13.88
CA ASP A 389 22.69 8.55 -13.21
C ASP A 389 22.44 8.63 -11.70
N SER A 390 21.47 7.88 -11.15
CA SER A 390 21.19 7.87 -9.71
C SER A 390 22.41 7.41 -8.91
N HIS A 391 22.58 8.00 -7.72
CA HIS A 391 23.78 7.83 -6.90
C HIS A 391 23.97 6.40 -6.40
N LEU A 392 25.22 5.95 -6.40
CA LEU A 392 25.66 4.67 -5.86
C LEU A 392 27.10 4.79 -5.36
N ASP A 393 27.38 4.45 -4.09
CA ASP A 393 28.70 4.58 -3.50
C ASP A 393 29.61 3.37 -3.73
N SER A 394 29.08 2.15 -3.59
CA SER A 394 29.83 0.90 -3.60
C SER A 394 30.61 0.65 -4.91
N PRO A 395 31.98 0.58 -4.89
CA PRO A 395 32.77 0.37 -6.09
C PRO A 395 32.52 -0.99 -6.75
N TRP A 396 32.43 -2.07 -5.95
CA TRP A 396 32.18 -3.41 -6.49
C TRP A 396 30.78 -3.54 -7.09
N LEU A 397 29.79 -2.88 -6.49
CA LEU A 397 28.42 -2.89 -7.01
C LEU A 397 28.32 -2.08 -8.31
N LYS A 398 29.03 -0.94 -8.41
CA LYS A 398 29.18 -0.21 -9.67
C LYS A 398 29.77 -1.10 -10.77
N TRP A 399 30.82 -1.83 -10.45
CA TRP A 399 31.44 -2.78 -11.37
C TRP A 399 30.47 -3.87 -11.82
N PHE A 400 29.77 -4.54 -10.87
CA PHE A 400 28.76 -5.56 -11.19
C PHE A 400 27.59 -4.99 -12.00
N GLN A 401 27.11 -3.80 -11.67
CA GLN A 401 26.05 -3.11 -12.41
C GLN A 401 26.53 -2.62 -13.81
N GLY A 402 27.82 -2.55 -14.05
CA GLY A 402 28.40 -2.30 -15.37
C GLY A 402 28.22 -3.45 -16.37
N TRP A 403 27.94 -4.66 -15.90
CA TRP A 403 27.76 -5.84 -16.75
C TRP A 403 26.50 -5.75 -17.62
N ASN A 404 26.54 -6.39 -18.80
CA ASN A 404 25.41 -6.37 -19.73
C ASN A 404 24.13 -6.95 -19.14
N ILE A 405 24.23 -8.01 -18.32
CA ILE A 405 23.07 -8.59 -17.64
C ILE A 405 22.40 -7.58 -16.69
N SER A 406 23.19 -6.83 -15.94
CA SER A 406 22.67 -5.80 -15.03
C SER A 406 22.00 -4.64 -15.80
N LYS A 407 22.60 -4.19 -16.91
CA LYS A 407 22.01 -3.18 -17.80
C LYS A 407 20.69 -3.68 -18.40
N TYR A 408 20.67 -4.95 -18.82
CA TYR A 408 19.47 -5.57 -19.37
C TYR A 408 18.35 -5.65 -18.33
N VAL A 409 18.63 -6.06 -17.08
CA VAL A 409 17.64 -6.06 -15.98
C VAL A 409 17.13 -4.64 -15.73
N ARG A 410 18.01 -3.63 -15.64
CA ARG A 410 17.59 -2.25 -15.43
C ARG A 410 16.71 -1.70 -16.54
N SER A 411 16.86 -2.20 -17.78
CA SER A 411 15.96 -1.79 -18.86
C SER A 411 14.49 -2.20 -18.65
N PHE A 412 14.23 -3.17 -17.75
CA PHE A 412 12.87 -3.52 -17.30
C PHE A 412 12.45 -2.78 -16.03
N ILE A 413 13.40 -2.42 -15.16
CA ILE A 413 13.10 -1.89 -13.84
C ILE A 413 13.00 -0.36 -13.86
N TYR A 414 13.85 0.34 -14.57
CA TYR A 414 13.84 1.81 -14.64
C TYR A 414 12.84 2.31 -15.67
N VAL A 415 12.13 3.39 -15.34
CA VAL A 415 11.05 3.94 -16.19
C VAL A 415 11.56 4.36 -17.58
N GLU A 416 12.83 4.81 -17.67
CA GLU A 416 13.47 5.20 -18.93
C GLU A 416 14.00 3.99 -19.70
N GLY A 417 13.89 2.79 -19.16
CA GLY A 417 14.37 1.55 -19.76
C GLY A 417 13.48 1.09 -20.91
N GLN A 418 14.11 0.59 -21.98
CA GLN A 418 13.44 0.16 -23.20
C GLN A 418 12.34 -0.90 -22.98
N HIS A 419 12.45 -1.70 -21.92
CA HIS A 419 11.54 -2.82 -21.63
C HIS A 419 10.66 -2.57 -20.39
N TYR A 420 10.69 -1.36 -19.80
CA TYR A 420 9.96 -1.04 -18.58
C TYR A 420 8.46 -1.37 -18.66
N PHE A 421 7.83 -1.05 -19.78
CA PHE A 421 6.38 -1.24 -19.93
C PHE A 421 5.96 -2.71 -19.92
N TYR A 422 6.82 -3.65 -20.29
CA TYR A 422 6.52 -5.08 -20.16
C TYR A 422 6.44 -5.50 -18.69
N TYR A 423 7.42 -5.08 -17.89
CA TYR A 423 7.43 -5.38 -16.46
C TYR A 423 6.30 -4.64 -15.72
N ALA A 424 6.12 -3.35 -15.97
CA ALA A 424 5.09 -2.54 -15.36
C ALA A 424 3.68 -3.06 -15.70
N SER A 425 3.44 -3.50 -16.95
CA SER A 425 2.17 -4.11 -17.35
C SER A 425 1.86 -5.39 -16.59
N LEU A 426 2.87 -6.23 -16.32
CA LEU A 426 2.68 -7.44 -15.52
C LEU A 426 2.25 -7.11 -14.09
N ILE A 427 2.92 -6.15 -13.44
CA ILE A 427 2.54 -5.69 -12.10
C ILE A 427 1.16 -5.03 -12.12
N GLN A 428 0.83 -4.28 -13.18
CA GLN A 428 -0.48 -3.66 -13.35
C GLN A 428 -1.60 -4.69 -13.48
N ILE A 429 -1.37 -5.84 -14.12
CA ILE A 429 -2.34 -6.95 -14.15
C ILE A 429 -2.61 -7.47 -12.73
N PHE A 430 -1.59 -7.60 -11.89
CA PHE A 430 -1.79 -7.98 -10.48
C PHE A 430 -2.57 -6.92 -9.71
N TRP A 431 -2.33 -5.63 -10.01
CA TRP A 431 -3.08 -4.53 -9.41
C TRP A 431 -4.55 -4.51 -9.83
N ILE A 432 -4.85 -4.81 -11.10
CA ILE A 432 -6.22 -5.01 -11.59
C ILE A 432 -6.92 -6.17 -10.86
N LEU A 433 -6.22 -7.27 -10.61
CA LEU A 433 -6.77 -8.38 -9.83
C LEU A 433 -7.12 -7.95 -8.40
N ILE A 434 -6.27 -7.13 -7.77
CA ILE A 434 -6.52 -6.56 -6.43
C ILE A 434 -7.73 -5.63 -6.47
N SER A 435 -7.80 -4.72 -7.43
CA SER A 435 -8.92 -3.79 -7.58
C SER A 435 -10.24 -4.51 -7.89
N LEU A 436 -10.22 -5.59 -8.66
CA LEU A 436 -11.38 -6.47 -8.87
C LEU A 436 -11.86 -7.07 -7.53
N GLY A 437 -10.93 -7.52 -6.68
CA GLY A 437 -11.28 -8.02 -5.36
C GLY A 437 -11.96 -6.97 -4.48
N ILE A 438 -11.50 -5.71 -4.53
CA ILE A 438 -12.12 -4.58 -3.82
C ILE A 438 -13.52 -4.30 -4.39
N PHE A 439 -13.68 -4.27 -5.72
CA PHE A 439 -14.94 -4.04 -6.42
C PHE A 439 -16.02 -5.06 -6.04
N VAL A 440 -15.66 -6.35 -6.01
CA VAL A 440 -16.64 -7.41 -5.71
C VAL A 440 -16.86 -7.63 -4.20
N TYR A 441 -16.00 -7.10 -3.34
CA TYR A 441 -16.08 -7.31 -1.89
C TYR A 441 -17.44 -6.98 -1.27
N PRO A 442 -18.15 -5.89 -1.60
CA PRO A 442 -19.45 -5.55 -1.01
C PRO A 442 -20.52 -6.61 -1.20
N PHE A 443 -20.45 -7.42 -2.27
CA PHE A 443 -21.39 -8.53 -2.52
C PHE A 443 -21.16 -9.74 -1.61
N TYR A 444 -19.93 -9.87 -1.08
CA TYR A 444 -19.50 -10.99 -0.24
C TYR A 444 -19.18 -10.57 1.18
N TYR A 445 -19.46 -9.31 1.52
CA TYR A 445 -19.24 -8.79 2.87
C TYR A 445 -20.01 -9.61 3.91
N ARG A 446 -19.30 -9.97 4.97
CA ARG A 446 -19.88 -10.60 6.15
C ARG A 446 -19.60 -9.74 7.37
N GLU A 447 -20.60 -9.53 8.23
CA GLU A 447 -20.49 -8.67 9.42
C GLU A 447 -19.51 -9.22 10.47
N LYS A 448 -18.22 -9.29 10.14
CA LYS A 448 -17.13 -9.62 11.05
C LYS A 448 -16.36 -8.36 11.40
N ASN A 449 -16.04 -8.17 12.67
CA ASN A 449 -15.34 -6.98 13.14
C ASN A 449 -14.01 -6.75 12.42
N TYR A 450 -13.23 -7.81 12.17
CA TYR A 450 -11.95 -7.70 11.46
C TYR A 450 -12.13 -7.25 10.00
N GLN A 451 -13.11 -7.79 9.28
CA GLN A 451 -13.42 -7.35 7.92
C GLN A 451 -13.86 -5.88 7.89
N LEU A 452 -14.72 -5.49 8.84
CA LEU A 452 -15.16 -4.10 8.97
C LEU A 452 -13.98 -3.17 9.29
N TRP A 453 -13.06 -3.59 10.16
CA TRP A 453 -11.86 -2.82 10.48
C TRP A 453 -11.01 -2.57 9.23
N MET A 454 -10.72 -3.60 8.45
CA MET A 454 -9.96 -3.45 7.21
C MET A 454 -10.71 -2.61 6.17
N GLN A 455 -12.02 -2.79 6.02
CA GLN A 455 -12.84 -1.96 5.12
C GLN A 455 -12.81 -0.47 5.50
N ILE A 456 -12.99 -0.15 6.79
CA ILE A 456 -12.90 1.24 7.28
C ILE A 456 -11.47 1.76 7.11
N GLY A 457 -10.45 0.92 7.28
CA GLY A 457 -9.05 1.25 7.02
C GLY A 457 -8.82 1.67 5.56
N VAL A 458 -9.35 0.92 4.58
CA VAL A 458 -9.29 1.30 3.16
C VAL A 458 -10.01 2.60 2.90
N PHE A 459 -11.25 2.73 3.40
CA PHE A 459 -12.04 3.95 3.21
C PHE A 459 -11.36 5.18 3.84
N GLY A 460 -10.85 5.03 5.06
CA GLY A 460 -10.13 6.09 5.77
C GLY A 460 -8.84 6.50 5.04
N ALA A 461 -8.11 5.53 4.46
CA ALA A 461 -6.94 5.79 3.64
C ALA A 461 -7.27 6.63 2.41
N LEU A 462 -8.30 6.22 1.65
CA LEU A 462 -8.75 6.94 0.47
C LEU A 462 -9.20 8.36 0.82
N LEU A 463 -10.01 8.50 1.87
CA LEU A 463 -10.49 9.81 2.31
C LEU A 463 -9.34 10.72 2.78
N PHE A 464 -8.41 10.18 3.58
CA PHE A 464 -7.24 10.91 4.03
C PHE A 464 -6.41 11.43 2.85
N LEU A 465 -6.08 10.54 1.91
CA LEU A 465 -5.27 10.93 0.75
C LEU A 465 -6.00 11.88 -0.20
N LEU A 466 -7.33 11.85 -0.28
CA LEU A 466 -8.08 12.82 -1.08
C LEU A 466 -8.12 14.22 -0.44
N ILE A 467 -8.11 14.31 0.90
CA ILE A 467 -8.14 15.60 1.62
C ILE A 467 -6.73 16.21 1.68
N PHE A 468 -5.73 15.41 2.02
CA PHE A 468 -4.36 15.86 2.21
C PHE A 468 -3.52 15.76 0.94
N GLU A 469 -2.18 15.87 1.07
CA GLU A 469 -1.26 15.61 -0.02
C GLU A 469 -1.53 14.23 -0.64
N ALA A 470 -1.79 14.18 -1.95
CA ALA A 470 -2.08 12.97 -2.69
C ALA A 470 -1.64 13.06 -4.16
N GLY A 471 -2.21 12.20 -5.01
CA GLY A 471 -1.84 12.12 -6.42
C GLY A 471 -0.67 11.19 -6.67
N ARG A 472 -0.39 10.24 -5.73
CA ARG A 472 0.68 9.25 -5.85
C ARG A 472 0.24 7.93 -5.26
N SER A 473 0.32 6.86 -6.04
CA SER A 473 -0.04 5.50 -5.58
C SER A 473 0.91 4.97 -4.49
N ARG A 474 2.13 5.52 -4.37
CA ARG A 474 3.09 5.15 -3.31
C ARG A 474 2.51 5.30 -1.91
N TYR A 475 1.68 6.29 -1.67
CA TYR A 475 1.07 6.49 -0.35
C TYR A 475 0.11 5.38 0.07
N LEU A 476 -0.30 4.50 -0.85
CA LEU A 476 -1.09 3.31 -0.52
C LEU A 476 -0.29 2.19 0.12
N ILE A 477 1.04 2.23 0.09
CA ILE A 477 1.90 1.13 0.61
C ILE A 477 1.57 0.82 2.08
N GLN A 478 1.40 1.84 2.93
CA GLN A 478 1.05 1.65 4.34
C GLN A 478 -0.35 1.05 4.53
N PHE A 479 -1.22 1.18 3.54
CA PHE A 479 -2.60 0.68 3.60
C PHE A 479 -2.79 -0.68 2.93
N LEU A 480 -1.73 -1.25 2.33
CA LEU A 480 -1.77 -2.58 1.72
C LEU A 480 -2.27 -3.69 2.68
N PRO A 481 -1.99 -3.65 4.01
CA PRO A 481 -2.60 -4.60 4.94
C PRO A 481 -4.13 -4.66 4.85
N ALA A 482 -4.77 -3.50 4.76
CA ALA A 482 -6.23 -3.41 4.63
C ALA A 482 -6.71 -3.71 3.20
N ILE A 483 -6.07 -3.11 2.20
CA ILE A 483 -6.39 -3.24 0.78
C ILE A 483 -6.37 -4.72 0.35
N LEU A 484 -5.26 -5.42 0.63
CA LEU A 484 -5.08 -6.80 0.19
C LEU A 484 -5.96 -7.78 0.98
N THR A 485 -6.24 -7.48 2.25
CA THR A 485 -7.18 -8.28 3.06
C THR A 485 -8.61 -8.17 2.53
N VAL A 486 -9.08 -6.96 2.22
CA VAL A 486 -10.40 -6.70 1.63
C VAL A 486 -10.51 -7.34 0.25
N SER A 487 -9.51 -7.14 -0.59
CA SER A 487 -9.43 -7.75 -1.92
C SER A 487 -9.48 -9.29 -1.84
N ALA A 488 -8.71 -9.90 -0.96
CA ALA A 488 -8.74 -11.35 -0.76
C ALA A 488 -10.11 -11.87 -0.31
N CYS A 489 -10.84 -11.13 0.52
CA CYS A 489 -12.21 -11.47 0.90
C CYS A 489 -13.15 -11.46 -0.31
N GLY A 490 -13.06 -10.44 -1.17
CA GLY A 490 -13.86 -10.32 -2.39
C GLY A 490 -13.56 -11.44 -3.39
N LEU A 491 -12.28 -11.65 -3.70
CA LEU A 491 -11.85 -12.71 -4.62
C LEU A 491 -12.23 -14.11 -4.12
N TYR A 492 -12.11 -14.38 -2.82
CA TYR A 492 -12.55 -15.66 -2.24
C TYR A 492 -14.07 -15.84 -2.38
N GLY A 493 -14.85 -14.79 -2.15
CA GLY A 493 -16.29 -14.81 -2.35
C GLY A 493 -16.65 -15.09 -3.81
N LEU A 494 -16.03 -14.39 -4.75
CA LEU A 494 -16.23 -14.59 -6.18
C LEU A 494 -15.87 -16.04 -6.59
N TRP A 495 -14.71 -16.53 -6.18
CA TRP A 495 -14.28 -17.91 -6.43
C TRP A 495 -15.27 -18.95 -5.93
N THR A 496 -15.75 -18.81 -4.69
CA THR A 496 -16.70 -19.76 -4.11
C THR A 496 -18.04 -19.76 -4.81
N SER A 497 -18.51 -18.60 -5.26
CA SER A 497 -19.77 -18.48 -6.02
C SER A 497 -19.66 -19.12 -7.41
N LEU A 498 -18.56 -18.87 -8.11
CA LEU A 498 -18.30 -19.50 -9.42
C LEU A 498 -18.23 -21.03 -9.31
N HIS A 499 -17.58 -21.53 -8.28
CA HIS A 499 -17.44 -22.98 -8.06
C HIS A 499 -18.77 -23.68 -7.69
N THR A 500 -19.68 -22.99 -6.99
CA THR A 500 -21.03 -23.51 -6.71
C THR A 500 -21.91 -23.53 -7.96
N LEU A 501 -21.82 -22.52 -8.81
CA LEU A 501 -22.55 -22.47 -10.08
C LEU A 501 -22.12 -23.60 -11.03
N THR A 502 -20.80 -23.87 -11.13
CA THR A 502 -20.30 -24.96 -11.99
C THR A 502 -20.70 -26.35 -11.49
N LYS A 503 -20.77 -26.57 -10.19
CA LYS A 503 -21.25 -27.86 -9.61
C LYS A 503 -22.76 -28.05 -9.75
N GLY A 504 -23.54 -26.96 -9.67
CA GLY A 504 -24.99 -27.01 -9.86
C GLY A 504 -25.39 -27.41 -11.28
N VAL A 505 -24.70 -26.87 -12.29
CA VAL A 505 -24.93 -27.19 -13.70
C VAL A 505 -24.61 -28.66 -14.01
N VAL A 506 -23.52 -29.22 -13.45
CA VAL A 506 -23.15 -30.63 -13.64
C VAL A 506 -24.19 -31.59 -13.03
N ASN A 507 -24.79 -31.22 -11.88
CA ASN A 507 -25.82 -32.06 -11.26
C ASN A 507 -27.15 -32.01 -12.00
N ASP A 508 -27.50 -30.91 -12.65
CA ASP A 508 -28.73 -30.84 -13.47
C ASP A 508 -28.58 -31.58 -14.81
N ASP A 509 -27.40 -31.52 -15.44
CA ASP A 509 -27.11 -32.27 -16.66
C ASP A 509 -27.12 -33.79 -16.40
N THR A 510 -26.58 -34.24 -15.26
CA THR A 510 -26.61 -35.65 -14.87
C THR A 510 -28.03 -36.16 -14.54
N LYS A 511 -28.88 -35.33 -13.92
CA LYS A 511 -30.30 -35.67 -13.69
C LYS A 511 -31.10 -35.74 -14.99
N THR A 512 -30.78 -34.84 -15.94
CA THR A 512 -31.48 -34.82 -17.27
C THR A 512 -31.08 -36.04 -18.10
N ILE A 513 -29.85 -36.51 -18.03
CA ILE A 513 -29.35 -37.73 -18.70
C ILE A 513 -29.96 -38.97 -18.06
N HIS A 514 -30.03 -39.02 -16.73
CA HIS A 514 -30.60 -40.21 -16.01
C HIS A 514 -32.10 -40.38 -16.25
N ASN A 515 -32.85 -39.28 -16.36
CA ASN A 515 -34.28 -39.31 -16.72
C ASN A 515 -34.56 -39.66 -18.20
N ARG A 516 -33.61 -39.45 -19.12
CA ARG A 516 -33.76 -39.91 -20.51
C ARG A 516 -33.46 -41.40 -20.71
N THR A 517 -32.64 -41.99 -19.83
CA THR A 517 -32.32 -43.44 -19.89
C THR A 517 -33.39 -44.31 -19.22
N LEU A 518 -34.31 -43.72 -18.44
CA LEU A 518 -35.44 -44.41 -17.84
C LEU A 518 -36.72 -44.37 -18.69
N LEU A 519 -36.69 -43.71 -19.86
CA LEU A 519 -37.79 -43.59 -20.80
C LEU A 519 -37.50 -44.30 -22.14
N GLN A 520 -36.43 -45.07 -22.23
CA GLN A 520 -36.12 -46.06 -23.27
C GLN A 520 -36.15 -47.46 -22.68
#